data_bf9685deb8c1310c20e10493296ab6c0
#
_entry.id   bf9685deb8c1310c20e10493296ab6c0
#
_cell.length_a   1.000
_cell.length_b   1.000
_cell.length_c   1.000
_cell.angle_alpha   90.00
_cell.angle_beta   90.00
_cell.angle_gamma   90.00
#
_symmetry.space_group_name_H-M   'P 1'
#
loop_
_entity.id
_entity.type
_entity.pdbx_description
1 polymer ?
#
loop_
_entity_poly.entity_id
_entity_poly.type
_entity_poly.pdbx_seq_one_letter_code
_entity_poly.pdbx_strand_id
1 'polypeptide(L)'
;YQRLKHMVDDKIHSRATGPLVMLTRQPAEGRARDGGLRFGEMERDCMIAHGAAEFLKETLQDRSDNYRVYICKKTGLIAAVNPEKGLYNSFSGNTTDFSEVRIPYAFKLLLQELQSMSIASRLITG
;
A
#
# COMPACT_ATOMS: atom_id res chain seq x y z
N TYR A 1 -24.37 -35.76 1.85
CA TYR A 1 -23.26 -34.79 1.89
C TYR A 1 -21.95 -35.55 1.99
N GLN A 2 -21.12 -35.39 0.97
CA GLN A 2 -19.82 -36.00 0.97
C GLN A 2 -18.73 -34.92 1.11
N ARG A 3 -18.05 -34.95 2.25
CA ARG A 3 -16.97 -34.01 2.55
C ARG A 3 -15.63 -34.69 2.61
N LEU A 4 -15.49 -35.82 1.91
CA LEU A 4 -14.30 -36.66 1.96
C LEU A 4 -13.04 -36.01 1.38
N LYS A 5 -13.23 -35.03 0.47
CA LYS A 5 -12.11 -34.31 -0.19
C LYS A 5 -11.63 -33.08 0.58
N HIS A 6 -12.36 -32.68 1.62
CA HIS A 6 -12.08 -31.41 2.33
C HIS A 6 -11.33 -31.70 3.64
N MET A 7 -10.05 -31.98 3.51
CA MET A 7 -9.19 -32.22 4.67
C MET A 7 -8.53 -30.93 5.14
N VAL A 8 -8.27 -30.84 6.43
CA VAL A 8 -7.64 -29.66 7.03
C VAL A 8 -6.26 -29.38 6.44
N ASP A 9 -5.48 -30.41 6.16
CA ASP A 9 -4.15 -30.29 5.58
C ASP A 9 -4.16 -29.60 4.21
N ASP A 10 -5.26 -29.76 3.45
CA ASP A 10 -5.43 -29.12 2.15
C ASP A 10 -5.87 -27.67 2.26
N LYS A 11 -6.38 -27.25 3.41
CA LYS A 11 -6.94 -25.91 3.63
C LYS A 11 -6.15 -25.04 4.59
N ILE A 12 -5.25 -25.63 5.36
CA ILE A 12 -4.44 -24.87 6.29
C ILE A 12 -3.51 -23.94 5.51
N HIS A 13 -3.47 -22.67 5.95
CA HIS A 13 -2.66 -21.66 5.30
C HIS A 13 -2.14 -20.67 6.34
N SER A 14 -0.86 -20.38 6.28
CA SER A 14 -0.22 -19.39 7.11
C SER A 14 0.88 -18.68 6.32
N ARG A 15 1.07 -17.42 6.62
CA ARG A 15 2.11 -16.59 5.99
C ARG A 15 2.59 -15.51 6.97
N ALA A 16 3.90 -15.30 7.02
CA ALA A 16 4.49 -14.13 7.68
C ALA A 16 4.97 -13.14 6.62
N THR A 17 5.93 -13.54 5.81
CA THR A 17 6.39 -12.79 4.63
C THR A 17 6.50 -13.74 3.46
N GLY A 18 6.29 -13.25 2.23
CA GLY A 18 6.33 -14.10 1.05
C GLY A 18 6.20 -13.32 -0.25
N PRO A 19 5.84 -13.98 -1.37
CA PRO A 19 5.77 -13.34 -2.67
C PRO A 19 4.78 -12.17 -2.70
N LEU A 20 5.12 -11.14 -3.48
CA LEU A 20 4.28 -9.97 -3.70
C LEU A 20 3.87 -9.90 -5.17
N VAL A 21 2.70 -9.31 -5.43
CA VAL A 21 2.29 -8.99 -6.80
C VAL A 21 3.19 -7.86 -7.33
N MET A 22 3.69 -8.02 -8.55
CA MET A 22 4.67 -7.10 -9.11
C MET A 22 4.13 -5.67 -9.27
N LEU A 23 2.91 -5.52 -9.75
CA LEU A 23 2.34 -4.20 -10.03
C LEU A 23 1.99 -3.42 -8.76
N THR A 24 1.28 -4.05 -7.83
CA THR A 24 0.75 -3.38 -6.64
C THR A 24 1.59 -3.58 -5.39
N ARG A 25 2.56 -4.49 -5.42
CA ARG A 25 3.39 -4.89 -4.28
C ARG A 25 2.58 -5.37 -3.08
N GLN A 26 1.39 -5.84 -3.33
CA GLN A 26 0.56 -6.49 -2.31
C GLN A 26 0.90 -7.97 -2.23
N PRO A 27 0.59 -8.65 -1.09
CA PRO A 27 0.79 -10.08 -1.00
C PRO A 27 0.09 -10.83 -2.13
N ALA A 28 0.75 -11.87 -2.64
CA ALA A 28 0.16 -12.69 -3.69
C ALA A 28 -1.12 -13.36 -3.20
N GLU A 29 -2.00 -13.71 -4.12
CA GLU A 29 -3.26 -14.36 -3.81
C GLU A 29 -3.11 -15.88 -3.86
N GLY A 30 -3.76 -16.55 -2.91
CA GLY A 30 -3.92 -17.99 -2.92
C GLY A 30 -2.90 -18.76 -2.07
N ARG A 31 -3.36 -19.89 -1.53
CA ARG A 31 -2.59 -20.79 -0.68
C ARG A 31 -1.40 -21.41 -1.43
N ALA A 32 -1.62 -21.81 -2.69
CA ALA A 32 -0.59 -22.47 -3.50
C ALA A 32 0.60 -21.56 -3.82
N ARG A 33 0.40 -20.23 -3.78
CA ARG A 33 1.43 -19.22 -4.06
C ARG A 33 2.08 -18.68 -2.81
N ASP A 34 1.85 -19.30 -1.64
CA ASP A 34 2.23 -18.75 -0.35
C ASP A 34 1.75 -17.30 -0.19
N GLY A 35 0.53 -17.05 -0.67
CA GLY A 35 -0.07 -15.74 -0.66
C GLY A 35 -0.73 -15.40 0.67
N GLY A 36 -1.17 -14.15 0.78
CA GLY A 36 -1.89 -13.65 1.93
C GLY A 36 -3.40 -13.85 1.80
N LEU A 37 -4.10 -13.54 2.86
CA LEU A 37 -5.54 -13.47 2.88
C LEU A 37 -5.99 -12.10 2.38
N ARG A 38 -7.25 -12.02 1.92
CA ARG A 38 -7.81 -10.75 1.47
C ARG A 38 -8.67 -10.11 2.55
N PHE A 39 -8.35 -8.86 2.86
CA PHE A 39 -9.21 -7.98 3.65
C PHE A 39 -10.03 -7.14 2.68
N GLY A 40 -11.25 -7.61 2.35
CA GLY A 40 -12.10 -6.99 1.35
C GLY A 40 -12.86 -5.77 1.85
N GLU A 41 -13.70 -5.20 0.95
CA GLU A 41 -14.51 -4.03 1.28
C GLU A 41 -15.50 -4.30 2.41
N MET A 42 -16.09 -5.48 2.45
CA MET A 42 -17.06 -5.85 3.50
C MET A 42 -16.39 -5.92 4.86
N GLU A 43 -15.19 -6.46 4.94
CA GLU A 43 -14.40 -6.52 6.17
C GLU A 43 -13.98 -5.13 6.61
N ARG A 44 -13.61 -4.26 5.68
CA ARG A 44 -13.33 -2.84 5.95
C ARG A 44 -14.55 -2.16 6.57
N ASP A 45 -15.72 -2.36 5.98
CA ASP A 45 -16.95 -1.74 6.45
C ASP A 45 -17.29 -2.20 7.87
N CYS A 46 -17.07 -3.47 8.18
CA CYS A 46 -17.25 -4.00 9.52
C CYS A 46 -16.33 -3.32 10.53
N MET A 47 -15.07 -3.13 10.20
CA MET A 47 -14.10 -2.49 11.10
C MET A 47 -14.37 -0.99 11.28
N ILE A 48 -14.87 -0.32 10.24
CA ILE A 48 -15.32 1.07 10.35
C ILE A 48 -16.47 1.18 11.36
N ALA A 49 -17.41 0.25 11.31
CA ALA A 49 -18.53 0.22 12.24
C ALA A 49 -18.08 -0.01 13.70
N HIS A 50 -16.99 -0.74 13.90
CA HIS A 50 -16.40 -0.93 15.23
C HIS A 50 -15.60 0.28 15.73
N GLY A 51 -15.20 1.19 14.85
CA GLY A 51 -14.35 2.32 15.19
C GLY A 51 -12.89 1.95 15.46
N ALA A 52 -12.44 0.80 14.97
CA ALA A 52 -11.07 0.31 15.18
C ALA A 52 -10.10 0.94 14.17
N ALA A 53 -9.79 2.23 14.34
CA ALA A 53 -9.02 3.00 13.36
C ALA A 53 -7.56 2.51 13.24
N GLU A 54 -6.91 2.18 14.34
CA GLU A 54 -5.52 1.69 14.32
C GLU A 54 -5.42 0.32 13.67
N PHE A 55 -6.39 -0.56 13.92
CA PHE A 55 -6.46 -1.87 13.28
C PHE A 55 -6.63 -1.74 11.79
N LEU A 56 -7.50 -0.82 11.34
CA LEU A 56 -7.67 -0.55 9.90
C LEU A 56 -6.39 -0.04 9.27
N LYS A 57 -5.71 0.89 9.89
CA LYS A 57 -4.44 1.41 9.40
C LYS A 57 -3.40 0.30 9.30
N GLU A 58 -3.26 -0.53 10.31
CA GLU A 58 -2.33 -1.66 10.29
C GLU A 58 -2.66 -2.63 9.16
N THR A 59 -3.92 -3.01 9.04
CA THR A 59 -4.34 -4.01 8.04
C THR A 59 -4.21 -3.49 6.62
N LEU A 60 -4.61 -2.25 6.37
CA LEU A 60 -4.64 -1.68 5.02
C LEU A 60 -3.28 -1.15 4.56
N GLN A 61 -2.40 -0.83 5.47
CA GLN A 61 -1.10 -0.25 5.15
C GLN A 61 0.05 -1.12 5.64
N ASP A 62 0.22 -1.27 6.95
CA ASP A 62 1.42 -1.87 7.53
C ASP A 62 1.58 -3.35 7.19
N ARG A 63 0.48 -4.10 7.10
CA ARG A 63 0.50 -5.53 6.75
C ARG A 63 0.34 -5.80 5.26
N SER A 64 0.02 -4.80 4.46
CA SER A 64 -0.25 -4.97 3.04
C SER A 64 0.92 -4.46 2.21
N ASP A 65 0.91 -3.20 1.87
CA ASP A 65 1.83 -2.62 0.91
C ASP A 65 2.40 -1.28 1.37
N ASN A 66 2.86 -1.23 2.61
CA ASN A 66 3.46 -0.03 3.17
C ASN A 66 4.66 0.44 2.33
N TYR A 67 4.65 1.71 1.96
CA TYR A 67 5.68 2.29 1.12
C TYR A 67 5.97 3.73 1.56
N ARG A 68 7.23 4.12 1.46
CA ARG A 68 7.68 5.45 1.84
C ARG A 68 7.88 6.31 0.60
N VAL A 69 7.22 7.47 0.58
CA VAL A 69 7.40 8.46 -0.48
C VAL A 69 7.79 9.80 0.13
N TYR A 70 8.38 10.65 -0.68
CA TYR A 70 8.74 12.01 -0.30
C TYR A 70 7.89 12.99 -1.09
N ILE A 71 7.27 13.92 -0.38
CA ILE A 71 6.36 14.90 -0.95
C ILE A 71 7.03 16.26 -0.90
N CYS A 72 7.07 16.97 -2.02
CA CYS A 72 7.51 18.36 -2.06
C CYS A 72 6.49 19.24 -1.32
N LYS A 73 6.92 19.92 -0.26
CA LYS A 73 6.02 20.76 0.54
C LYS A 73 5.44 21.93 -0.25
N LYS A 74 6.16 22.41 -1.25
CA LYS A 74 5.71 23.55 -2.05
C LYS A 74 4.63 23.19 -3.06
N THR A 75 4.75 22.02 -3.69
CA THR A 75 3.81 21.60 -4.74
C THR A 75 2.82 20.53 -4.30
N GLY A 76 3.12 19.78 -3.25
CA GLY A 76 2.30 18.64 -2.81
C GLY A 76 2.40 17.41 -3.69
N LEU A 77 3.35 17.38 -4.62
CA LEU A 77 3.54 16.28 -5.55
C LEU A 77 4.64 15.33 -5.04
N ILE A 78 4.58 14.07 -5.50
CA ILE A 78 5.58 13.08 -5.17
C ILE A 78 6.90 13.47 -5.85
N ALA A 79 7.98 13.48 -5.08
CA ALA A 79 9.32 13.83 -5.56
C ALA A 79 10.18 12.57 -5.76
N ALA A 80 11.14 12.68 -6.66
CA ALA A 80 12.17 11.66 -6.82
C ALA A 80 13.27 11.89 -5.79
N VAL A 81 13.55 10.88 -4.95
CA VAL A 81 14.51 10.99 -3.86
C VAL A 81 15.43 9.77 -3.84
N ASN A 82 16.71 10.01 -3.67
CA ASN A 82 17.68 8.99 -3.35
C ASN A 82 18.27 9.30 -1.98
N PRO A 83 17.76 8.70 -0.89
CA PRO A 83 18.20 9.00 0.47
C PRO A 83 19.67 8.65 0.70
N GLU A 84 20.17 7.60 0.05
CA GLU A 84 21.56 7.15 0.21
C GLU A 84 22.56 8.20 -0.29
N LYS A 85 22.22 8.88 -1.38
CA LYS A 85 23.06 9.93 -1.98
C LYS A 85 22.64 11.32 -1.55
N GLY A 86 21.57 11.47 -0.77
CA GLY A 86 21.04 12.76 -0.36
C GLY A 86 20.49 13.58 -1.52
N LEU A 87 20.05 12.95 -2.60
CA LEU A 87 19.55 13.63 -3.79
C LEU A 87 18.03 13.73 -3.73
N TYR A 88 17.53 14.95 -3.83
CA TYR A 88 16.10 15.27 -3.84
C TYR A 88 15.79 16.07 -5.09
N ASN A 89 14.76 15.65 -5.81
CA ASN A 89 14.38 16.32 -7.05
C ASN A 89 12.86 16.38 -7.18
N SER A 90 12.34 17.57 -7.43
CA SER A 90 10.92 17.80 -7.65
C SER A 90 10.68 18.52 -8.98
N PHE A 91 9.42 18.52 -9.43
CA PHE A 91 9.03 19.21 -10.66
C PHE A 91 9.26 20.72 -10.59
N SER A 92 9.21 21.31 -9.39
CA SER A 92 9.44 22.74 -9.20
C SER A 92 10.91 23.13 -9.08
N GLY A 93 11.81 22.14 -9.11
CA GLY A 93 13.23 22.38 -8.87
C GLY A 93 13.60 22.56 -7.41
N ASN A 94 12.65 22.41 -6.50
CA ASN A 94 12.89 22.44 -5.06
C ASN A 94 13.75 21.25 -4.64
N THR A 95 14.77 21.49 -3.84
CA THR A 95 15.69 20.46 -3.37
C THR A 95 15.80 20.36 -1.85
N THR A 96 15.02 21.15 -1.10
CA THR A 96 15.18 21.29 0.34
C THR A 96 13.93 21.00 1.16
N ASP A 97 12.75 21.32 0.67
CA ASP A 97 11.50 21.24 1.43
C ASP A 97 10.70 19.99 1.08
N PHE A 98 10.97 18.89 1.81
CA PHE A 98 10.31 17.62 1.58
C PHE A 98 9.75 17.06 2.88
N SER A 99 8.64 16.33 2.78
CA SER A 99 8.09 15.53 3.86
C SER A 99 8.13 14.06 3.51
N GLU A 100 8.54 13.23 4.45
CA GLU A 100 8.44 11.78 4.33
C GLU A 100 7.03 11.35 4.71
N VAL A 101 6.37 10.59 3.83
CA VAL A 101 5.03 10.07 4.06
C VAL A 101 5.01 8.58 3.78
N ARG A 102 4.31 7.83 4.62
CA ARG A 102 4.10 6.40 4.42
C ARG A 102 2.68 6.16 3.95
N ILE A 103 2.54 5.62 2.76
CA ILE A 103 1.25 5.34 2.13
C ILE A 103 1.28 3.93 1.52
N PRO A 104 0.10 3.31 1.29
CA PRO A 104 0.05 2.07 0.54
C PRO A 104 0.62 2.25 -0.87
N TYR A 105 1.39 1.26 -1.34
CA TYR A 105 1.99 1.34 -2.68
C TYR A 105 0.92 1.44 -3.77
N ALA A 106 -0.20 0.73 -3.59
CA ALA A 106 -1.32 0.83 -4.53
C ALA A 106 -1.89 2.24 -4.60
N PHE A 107 -1.93 2.97 -3.48
CA PHE A 107 -2.36 4.37 -3.45
C PHE A 107 -1.36 5.28 -4.17
N LYS A 108 -0.07 5.06 -3.98
CA LYS A 108 0.97 5.78 -4.73
C LYS A 108 0.81 5.56 -6.22
N LEU A 109 0.55 4.32 -6.63
CA LEU A 109 0.32 3.96 -8.02
C LEU A 109 -0.91 4.67 -8.58
N LEU A 110 -2.00 4.74 -7.81
CA LEU A 110 -3.21 5.48 -8.18
C LEU A 110 -2.93 6.95 -8.41
N LEU A 111 -2.17 7.59 -7.53
CA LEU A 111 -1.81 9.01 -7.69
C LEU A 111 -1.03 9.24 -8.98
N GLN A 112 -0.09 8.36 -9.30
CA GLN A 112 0.70 8.46 -10.53
C GLN A 112 -0.15 8.21 -11.76
N GLU A 113 -1.08 7.28 -11.71
CA GLU A 113 -2.02 7.01 -12.81
C GLU A 113 -2.94 8.21 -13.07
N LEU A 114 -3.41 8.87 -12.01
CA LEU A 114 -4.22 10.10 -12.14
C LEU A 114 -3.42 11.22 -12.81
N GLN A 115 -2.15 11.36 -12.46
CA GLN A 115 -1.28 12.34 -13.13
C GLN A 115 -1.13 12.05 -14.61
N SER A 116 -1.04 10.78 -15.00
CA SER A 116 -0.96 10.40 -16.41
C SER A 116 -2.23 10.75 -17.18
N MET A 117 -3.37 10.88 -16.49
CA MET A 117 -4.65 11.30 -17.05
C MET A 117 -4.89 12.82 -16.91
N SER A 118 -3.85 13.59 -16.66
CA SER A 118 -3.91 15.04 -16.47
C SER A 118 -4.68 15.50 -15.24
N ILE A 119 -4.78 14.65 -14.22
CA ILE A 119 -5.39 14.99 -12.92
C ILE A 119 -4.28 15.17 -11.89
N ALA A 120 -4.15 16.37 -11.35
CA ALA A 120 -3.13 16.67 -10.34
C ALA A 120 -3.70 16.43 -8.94
N SER A 121 -3.17 15.42 -8.25
CA SER A 121 -3.45 15.17 -6.85
C SER A 121 -2.32 15.73 -5.99
N ARG A 122 -2.66 16.48 -4.95
CA ARG A 122 -1.66 17.11 -4.10
C ARG A 122 -1.87 16.74 -2.65
N LEU A 123 -0.78 16.35 -2.00
CA LEU A 123 -0.77 16.02 -0.58
C LEU A 123 -0.22 17.21 0.20
N ILE A 124 -1.04 17.73 1.09
CA ILE A 124 -0.66 18.89 1.93
C ILE A 124 -0.13 18.33 3.25
N THR A 125 1.14 18.55 3.51
CA THR A 125 1.83 17.96 4.66
C THR A 125 2.22 18.97 5.75
N GLY A 126 1.71 20.11 5.67
CA GLY A 126 1.98 21.16 6.65
C GLY A 126 2.21 22.49 6.00
#